data_58d0e5ce754c19e2b6a3f985a48862e3
#
_entry.id   58d0e5ce754c19e2b6a3f985a48862e3
#
_cell.length_a   1.000
_cell.length_b   1.000
_cell.length_c   1.000
_cell.angle_alpha   90.00
_cell.angle_beta   90.00
_cell.angle_gamma   90.00
#
_symmetry.space_group_name_H-M   'P 1'
#
loop_
_entity.id
_entity.type
_entity.pdbx_description
1 polymer ?
#
loop_
_entity_poly.entity_id
_entity_poly.type
_entity_poly.pdbx_seq_one_letter_code
_entity_poly.pdbx_strand_id
1 'polypeptide(L)'
;MKKSIMLIAAMCMTSVMTFAQKVIRVSTDKTDLVMKVSPKGRLYQVYLGDKFLNPADYDNLKWDVYAASDGAVCQRGHEVYATSGAEDFFEPAVAVTHADGNMTTYLYYKSSVQKAVEGGTETVITLQDKVYPFTVKLHYVAYAKENVIKAWSEISHNEKSPVTLWRYSSTMLYFKSSKYYLTNYHSDWAKEGQPETTQLSTGKKIIDTKLGTRAAMQAEPFFELGFDEPAKENEGKVMLGTIGWPGNFRFTFEVDNVGALRVIPAINPYASDYKLKAGEVFTTPEFIFAMSDNGMGEASRNLHDWARQYQVNMGMDDRLTLLNNWENTGFDFNQQSLAELMKDAKDLGVDMFLLDDGWFAK
;
A
#
# COMPACT_ATOMS: atom_id res chain seq x y z
N MET A 1 75.64 -6.37 -34.19
CA MET A 1 74.48 -5.47 -33.99
C MET A 1 73.28 -6.33 -33.65
N LYS A 2 72.91 -6.50 -32.35
CA LYS A 2 71.73 -7.21 -31.90
C LYS A 2 70.74 -6.17 -31.48
N LYS A 3 69.61 -6.11 -32.16
CA LYS A 3 68.47 -5.26 -31.78
C LYS A 3 67.59 -6.02 -30.77
N SER A 4 67.55 -5.55 -29.53
CA SER A 4 66.61 -5.99 -28.52
C SER A 4 65.25 -5.32 -28.75
N ILE A 5 64.23 -6.12 -29.00
CA ILE A 5 62.83 -5.67 -29.05
C ILE A 5 62.29 -5.78 -27.65
N MET A 6 61.98 -4.65 -27.06
CA MET A 6 61.31 -4.57 -25.75
C MET A 6 59.80 -4.63 -25.95
N LEU A 7 59.18 -5.74 -25.54
CA LEU A 7 57.70 -5.91 -25.58
C LEU A 7 57.11 -5.29 -24.34
N ILE A 8 56.46 -4.14 -24.48
CA ILE A 8 55.69 -3.53 -23.40
C ILE A 8 54.29 -4.19 -23.37
N ALA A 9 54.10 -5.07 -22.42
CA ALA A 9 52.75 -5.63 -22.12
C ALA A 9 51.93 -4.56 -21.37
N ALA A 10 51.00 -3.92 -22.08
CA ALA A 10 50.01 -3.07 -21.44
C ALA A 10 49.00 -3.94 -20.71
N MET A 11 49.09 -4.01 -19.40
CA MET A 11 48.16 -4.68 -18.51
C MET A 11 46.93 -3.77 -18.37
N CYS A 12 45.89 -4.02 -19.16
CA CYS A 12 44.56 -3.42 -18.93
C CYS A 12 44.01 -3.95 -17.60
N MET A 13 44.21 -3.20 -16.54
CA MET A 13 43.43 -3.37 -15.31
C MET A 13 41.98 -2.90 -15.58
N THR A 14 41.09 -3.82 -15.93
CA THR A 14 39.66 -3.58 -15.81
C THR A 14 39.37 -3.51 -14.35
N SER A 15 39.25 -2.29 -13.81
CA SER A 15 38.68 -2.07 -12.49
C SER A 15 37.22 -2.48 -12.57
N VAL A 16 36.90 -3.66 -12.05
CA VAL A 16 35.53 -4.05 -11.74
C VAL A 16 35.11 -3.13 -10.60
N MET A 17 34.43 -2.03 -10.94
CA MET A 17 33.72 -1.24 -9.93
C MET A 17 32.64 -2.16 -9.35
N THR A 18 32.92 -2.75 -8.21
CA THR A 18 31.90 -3.32 -7.34
C THR A 18 31.05 -2.14 -6.85
N PHE A 19 29.94 -1.88 -7.55
CA PHE A 19 28.94 -0.96 -7.02
C PHE A 19 28.48 -1.55 -5.69
N ALA A 20 28.76 -0.85 -4.59
CA ALA A 20 28.16 -1.15 -3.32
C ALA A 20 26.65 -1.26 -3.53
N GLN A 21 26.06 -2.37 -3.12
CA GLN A 21 24.66 -2.65 -3.32
C GLN A 21 23.82 -1.55 -2.67
N LYS A 22 23.04 -0.81 -3.45
CA LYS A 22 22.25 0.30 -2.92
C LYS A 22 21.10 -0.23 -2.06
N VAL A 23 21.11 0.16 -0.80
CA VAL A 23 20.05 -0.10 0.18
C VAL A 23 19.18 1.13 0.30
N ILE A 24 17.87 0.96 0.27
CA ILE A 24 16.86 2.00 0.47
C ILE A 24 16.01 1.59 1.66
N ARG A 25 15.86 2.48 2.62
CA ARG A 25 15.07 2.23 3.82
C ARG A 25 13.97 3.27 3.95
N VAL A 26 12.77 2.78 4.30
CA VAL A 26 11.63 3.59 4.74
C VAL A 26 11.40 3.20 6.19
N SER A 27 11.73 4.09 7.13
CA SER A 27 11.85 3.76 8.54
C SER A 27 10.97 4.65 9.40
N THR A 28 10.20 4.03 10.27
CA THR A 28 9.55 4.68 11.42
C THR A 28 10.41 4.48 12.68
N ASP A 29 9.88 4.78 13.85
CA ASP A 29 10.58 4.47 15.12
C ASP A 29 10.59 2.99 15.44
N LYS A 30 9.61 2.20 14.93
CA LYS A 30 9.44 0.78 15.24
C LYS A 30 9.50 -0.14 14.02
N THR A 31 9.20 0.34 12.81
CA THR A 31 9.06 -0.46 11.60
C THR A 31 10.04 -0.04 10.51
N ASP A 32 10.65 -1.01 9.83
CA ASP A 32 11.48 -0.79 8.64
C ASP A 32 10.94 -1.56 7.44
N LEU A 33 10.79 -0.85 6.31
CA LEU A 33 10.70 -1.42 4.98
C LEU A 33 12.07 -1.23 4.30
N VAL A 34 12.73 -2.34 3.98
CA VAL A 34 14.07 -2.33 3.39
C VAL A 34 14.04 -2.90 1.98
N MET A 35 14.61 -2.16 1.06
CA MET A 35 14.70 -2.52 -0.35
C MET A 35 16.15 -2.49 -0.81
N LYS A 36 16.52 -3.38 -1.72
CA LYS A 36 17.87 -3.46 -2.31
C LYS A 36 17.80 -3.48 -3.84
N VAL A 37 18.77 -2.79 -4.46
CA VAL A 37 18.95 -2.82 -5.91
C VAL A 37 19.91 -3.95 -6.27
N SER A 38 19.46 -4.86 -7.12
CA SER A 38 20.30 -5.95 -7.60
C SER A 38 21.39 -5.48 -8.59
N PRO A 39 22.43 -6.28 -8.85
CA PRO A 39 23.45 -5.95 -9.87
C PRO A 39 22.86 -5.73 -11.28
N LYS A 40 21.69 -6.32 -11.56
CA LYS A 40 20.97 -6.15 -12.83
C LYS A 40 20.07 -4.89 -12.84
N GLY A 41 20.03 -4.13 -11.74
CA GLY A 41 19.22 -2.91 -11.60
C GLY A 41 17.77 -3.14 -11.24
N ARG A 42 17.37 -4.36 -10.82
CA ARG A 42 16.01 -4.63 -10.32
C ARG A 42 15.94 -4.28 -8.84
N LEU A 43 14.78 -3.78 -8.39
CA LEU A 43 14.54 -3.39 -7.01
C LEU A 43 13.72 -4.45 -6.29
N TYR A 44 14.23 -4.97 -5.17
CA TYR A 44 13.60 -6.02 -4.38
C TYR A 44 13.31 -5.56 -2.96
N GLN A 45 12.16 -5.93 -2.43
CA GLN A 45 11.90 -5.86 -1.00
C GLN A 45 12.67 -7.02 -0.32
N VAL A 46 13.49 -6.69 0.66
CA VAL A 46 14.30 -7.68 1.39
C VAL A 46 13.85 -7.84 2.84
N TYR A 47 13.09 -6.85 3.35
CA TYR A 47 12.55 -6.89 4.71
C TYR A 47 11.36 -5.94 4.86
N LEU A 48 10.38 -6.34 5.66
CA LEU A 48 9.34 -5.48 6.22
C LEU A 48 8.96 -6.05 7.60
N GLY A 49 9.20 -5.28 8.65
CA GLY A 49 8.96 -5.69 10.02
C GLY A 49 9.61 -4.74 11.02
N ASP A 50 9.91 -5.23 12.21
CA ASP A 50 10.50 -4.45 13.29
C ASP A 50 11.84 -3.87 12.92
N LYS A 51 12.08 -2.65 13.41
CA LYS A 51 13.35 -1.97 13.22
C LYS A 51 14.49 -2.75 13.88
N PHE A 52 15.57 -2.99 13.14
CA PHE A 52 16.74 -3.64 13.69
C PHE A 52 17.47 -2.74 14.69
N LEU A 53 17.85 -3.32 15.82
CA LEU A 53 18.62 -2.63 16.85
C LEU A 53 20.05 -2.33 16.36
N ASN A 54 20.63 -3.22 15.57
CA ASN A 54 21.97 -3.05 15.01
C ASN A 54 21.87 -2.72 13.52
N PRO A 55 22.28 -1.50 13.09
CA PRO A 55 22.26 -1.11 11.67
C PRO A 55 23.08 -2.01 10.75
N ALA A 56 24.11 -2.70 11.23
CA ALA A 56 24.91 -3.62 10.44
C ALA A 56 24.14 -4.87 9.96
N ASP A 57 23.03 -5.20 10.61
CA ASP A 57 22.22 -6.36 10.24
C ASP A 57 21.50 -6.15 8.91
N TYR A 58 21.24 -4.89 8.51
CA TYR A 58 20.68 -4.60 7.19
C TYR A 58 21.58 -5.04 6.03
N ASP A 59 22.89 -5.08 6.21
CA ASP A 59 23.83 -5.50 5.18
C ASP A 59 23.71 -7.00 4.89
N ASN A 60 23.30 -7.79 5.89
CA ASN A 60 23.10 -9.23 5.80
C ASN A 60 21.78 -9.63 5.09
N LEU A 61 20.83 -8.70 4.95
CA LEU A 61 19.58 -8.97 4.26
C LEU A 61 19.82 -9.28 2.79
N LYS A 62 19.23 -10.38 2.31
CA LYS A 62 19.32 -10.82 0.92
C LYS A 62 17.92 -10.90 0.34
N TRP A 63 17.79 -10.64 -0.95
CA TRP A 63 16.56 -10.99 -1.65
C TRP A 63 16.57 -12.49 -1.94
N ASP A 64 15.41 -13.11 -1.75
CA ASP A 64 15.21 -14.49 -2.16
C ASP A 64 15.09 -14.53 -3.69
N VAL A 65 16.03 -15.22 -4.33
CA VAL A 65 15.92 -15.56 -5.75
C VAL A 65 15.59 -17.02 -5.83
N TYR A 66 14.38 -17.33 -6.23
CA TYR A 66 14.02 -18.71 -6.52
C TYR A 66 14.56 -19.07 -7.90
N ALA A 67 15.55 -19.94 -7.94
CA ALA A 67 16.02 -20.50 -9.20
C ALA A 67 15.00 -21.50 -9.72
N ALA A 68 14.52 -21.29 -10.94
CA ALA A 68 13.77 -22.31 -11.65
C ALA A 68 14.67 -23.51 -11.91
N SER A 69 14.25 -24.71 -11.52
CA SER A 69 14.79 -25.94 -12.04
C SER A 69 13.97 -26.36 -13.25
N ASP A 70 14.63 -26.84 -14.31
CA ASP A 70 14.02 -27.53 -15.46
C ASP A 70 12.92 -26.77 -16.20
N GLY A 71 13.10 -25.45 -16.43
CA GLY A 71 12.17 -24.64 -17.21
C GLY A 71 10.88 -24.27 -16.47
N ALA A 72 10.72 -24.67 -15.21
CA ALA A 72 9.69 -24.08 -14.37
C ALA A 72 10.03 -22.61 -14.13
N VAL A 73 9.14 -21.74 -14.45
CA VAL A 73 9.34 -20.33 -14.17
C VAL A 73 9.09 -20.07 -12.71
N CYS A 74 10.04 -19.45 -12.11
CA CYS A 74 9.97 -19.05 -10.74
C CYS A 74 9.83 -17.56 -10.65
N GLN A 75 9.15 -17.15 -9.63
CA GLN A 75 9.25 -15.85 -9.11
C GLN A 75 10.73 -15.52 -8.88
N ARG A 76 11.23 -14.46 -9.52
CA ARG A 76 12.64 -14.05 -9.43
C ARG A 76 12.92 -13.15 -8.23
N GLY A 77 12.25 -13.38 -7.12
CA GLY A 77 12.33 -12.59 -5.89
C GLY A 77 11.15 -11.66 -5.72
N HIS A 78 11.16 -10.90 -4.64
CA HIS A 78 10.09 -9.99 -4.26
C HIS A 78 10.31 -8.60 -4.85
N GLU A 79 10.08 -8.43 -6.15
CA GLU A 79 10.17 -7.10 -6.78
C GLU A 79 9.19 -6.14 -6.14
N VAL A 80 9.67 -4.95 -5.77
CA VAL A 80 8.86 -3.95 -5.06
C VAL A 80 7.62 -3.50 -5.85
N TYR A 81 7.68 -3.60 -7.18
CA TYR A 81 6.57 -3.23 -8.06
C TYR A 81 6.60 -4.09 -9.32
N ALA A 82 6.14 -5.34 -9.21
CA ALA A 82 6.16 -6.30 -10.31
C ALA A 82 5.23 -5.86 -11.45
N THR A 83 5.67 -6.13 -12.68
CA THR A 83 4.98 -5.74 -13.90
C THR A 83 4.46 -6.95 -14.66
N SER A 84 3.43 -6.76 -15.49
CA SER A 84 2.96 -7.79 -16.42
C SER A 84 4.03 -8.14 -17.45
N GLY A 85 4.12 -9.42 -17.81
CA GLY A 85 5.04 -9.93 -18.83
C GLY A 85 6.49 -10.08 -18.40
N ALA A 86 6.84 -9.74 -17.14
CA ALA A 86 8.22 -9.73 -16.62
C ALA A 86 8.64 -11.05 -15.95
N GLU A 87 8.24 -12.19 -16.47
CA GLU A 87 8.60 -13.52 -15.95
C GLU A 87 8.08 -13.79 -14.52
N ASP A 88 7.05 -13.07 -14.09
CA ASP A 88 6.33 -13.27 -12.83
C ASP A 88 4.91 -13.75 -13.17
N PHE A 89 4.52 -14.92 -12.69
CA PHE A 89 3.19 -15.51 -12.95
C PHE A 89 2.12 -15.10 -11.94
N PHE A 90 2.52 -14.37 -10.93
CA PHE A 90 1.62 -13.89 -9.90
C PHE A 90 1.05 -12.53 -10.26
N GLU A 91 0.14 -12.01 -9.43
CA GLU A 91 -0.51 -10.73 -9.69
C GLU A 91 0.50 -9.57 -9.77
N PRO A 92 0.51 -8.80 -10.88
CA PRO A 92 1.38 -7.64 -11.01
C PRO A 92 0.84 -6.42 -10.27
N ALA A 93 1.72 -5.50 -9.90
CA ALA A 93 1.35 -4.17 -9.39
C ALA A 93 0.88 -3.26 -10.52
N VAL A 94 1.50 -3.35 -11.69
CA VAL A 94 1.11 -2.59 -12.88
C VAL A 94 1.03 -3.49 -14.10
N ALA A 95 -0.01 -3.27 -14.90
CA ALA A 95 -0.18 -3.90 -16.20
C ALA A 95 -0.59 -2.85 -17.21
N VAL A 96 0.14 -2.79 -18.31
CA VAL A 96 -0.03 -1.76 -19.36
C VAL A 96 0.01 -2.40 -20.73
N THR A 97 -0.82 -1.88 -21.64
CA THR A 97 -0.65 -2.09 -23.07
C THR A 97 0.02 -0.85 -23.64
N HIS A 98 1.26 -1.01 -24.11
CA HIS A 98 2.06 0.05 -24.72
C HIS A 98 1.46 0.53 -26.04
N ALA A 99 1.94 1.67 -26.55
CA ALA A 99 1.43 2.31 -27.75
C ALA A 99 1.52 1.44 -29.01
N ASP A 100 2.42 0.47 -29.05
CA ASP A 100 2.59 -0.51 -30.14
C ASP A 100 1.79 -1.81 -29.94
N GLY A 101 1.02 -1.91 -28.85
CA GLY A 101 0.21 -3.09 -28.51
C GLY A 101 0.96 -4.13 -27.64
N ASN A 102 2.25 -3.95 -27.35
CA ASN A 102 2.97 -4.84 -26.47
C ASN A 102 2.49 -4.69 -25.01
N MET A 103 2.45 -5.79 -24.27
CA MET A 103 1.99 -5.84 -22.87
C MET A 103 3.11 -6.17 -21.89
N THR A 104 4.36 -6.19 -22.33
CA THR A 104 5.50 -6.52 -21.48
C THR A 104 6.21 -5.26 -21.03
N THR A 105 6.43 -5.12 -19.74
CA THR A 105 7.12 -3.98 -19.12
C THR A 105 8.19 -4.50 -18.16
N TYR A 106 9.40 -3.92 -18.21
CA TYR A 106 10.49 -4.26 -17.31
C TYR A 106 10.98 -3.01 -16.57
N LEU A 107 10.64 -2.87 -15.32
CA LEU A 107 11.04 -1.72 -14.50
C LEU A 107 12.43 -1.95 -13.87
N TYR A 108 13.30 -0.96 -14.03
CA TYR A 108 14.63 -0.92 -13.47
C TYR A 108 14.78 0.31 -12.57
N TYR A 109 15.50 0.15 -11.48
CA TYR A 109 15.85 1.25 -10.60
C TYR A 109 16.63 2.35 -11.36
N LYS A 110 16.18 3.58 -11.22
CA LYS A 110 16.82 4.77 -11.79
C LYS A 110 17.47 5.63 -10.70
N SER A 111 16.69 5.99 -9.70
CA SER A 111 17.14 6.87 -8.62
C SER A 111 16.22 6.73 -7.39
N SER A 112 16.73 7.21 -6.25
CA SER A 112 15.89 7.45 -5.07
C SER A 112 16.35 8.70 -4.36
N VAL A 113 15.39 9.42 -3.78
CA VAL A 113 15.60 10.61 -2.96
C VAL A 113 14.79 10.51 -1.69
N GLN A 114 15.30 11.11 -0.62
CA GLN A 114 14.57 11.27 0.64
C GLN A 114 14.48 12.75 0.97
N LYS A 115 13.35 13.19 1.46
CA LYS A 115 13.12 14.56 1.92
C LYS A 115 12.26 14.56 3.18
N ALA A 116 12.51 15.51 4.06
CA ALA A 116 11.63 15.75 5.19
C ALA A 116 10.28 16.30 4.69
N VAL A 117 9.22 15.81 5.29
CA VAL A 117 7.85 16.28 5.13
C VAL A 117 7.23 16.51 6.51
N GLU A 118 6.05 17.09 6.56
CA GLU A 118 5.35 17.25 7.83
C GLU A 118 5.16 15.89 8.52
N GLY A 119 5.63 15.79 9.75
CA GLY A 119 5.54 14.59 10.58
C GLY A 119 6.42 13.41 10.18
N GLY A 120 7.19 13.48 9.08
CA GLY A 120 7.90 12.30 8.61
C GLY A 120 8.96 12.52 7.55
N THR A 121 9.30 11.44 6.89
CA THR A 121 10.25 11.42 5.77
C THR A 121 9.63 10.76 4.55
N GLU A 122 9.60 11.46 3.44
CA GLU A 122 9.19 10.90 2.15
C GLU A 122 10.40 10.31 1.42
N THR A 123 10.26 9.06 1.00
CA THR A 123 11.18 8.37 0.09
C THR A 123 10.51 8.22 -1.27
N VAL A 124 11.11 8.78 -2.31
CA VAL A 124 10.65 8.64 -3.70
C VAL A 124 11.64 7.79 -4.46
N ILE A 125 11.17 6.69 -5.05
CA ILE A 125 11.98 5.78 -5.85
C ILE A 125 11.49 5.82 -7.28
N THR A 126 12.37 6.16 -8.22
CA THR A 126 12.06 6.17 -9.66
C THR A 126 12.49 4.86 -10.29
N LEU A 127 11.54 4.20 -10.91
CA LEU A 127 11.73 3.01 -11.75
C LEU A 127 11.43 3.37 -13.20
N GLN A 128 12.18 2.82 -14.14
CA GLN A 128 12.04 3.12 -15.57
C GLN A 128 12.19 1.87 -16.41
N ASP A 129 11.39 1.72 -17.45
CA ASP A 129 11.60 0.72 -18.49
C ASP A 129 12.76 1.13 -19.39
N LYS A 130 13.51 0.15 -19.91
CA LYS A 130 14.67 0.40 -20.80
C LYS A 130 14.30 0.48 -22.29
N VAL A 131 13.14 -0.08 -22.64
CA VAL A 131 12.66 -0.15 -24.04
C VAL A 131 11.64 0.95 -24.28
N TYR A 132 10.71 1.11 -23.34
CA TYR A 132 9.65 2.12 -23.41
C TYR A 132 9.99 3.33 -22.55
N PRO A 133 9.69 4.55 -22.98
CA PRO A 133 9.78 5.74 -22.13
C PRO A 133 8.67 5.76 -21.09
N PHE A 134 8.60 4.69 -20.29
CA PHE A 134 7.62 4.43 -19.25
C PHE A 134 8.27 4.49 -17.87
N THR A 135 7.70 5.26 -16.96
CA THR A 135 8.27 5.56 -15.64
C THR A 135 7.24 5.36 -14.56
N VAL A 136 7.65 4.72 -13.48
CA VAL A 136 6.89 4.62 -12.23
C VAL A 136 7.71 5.26 -11.12
N LYS A 137 7.09 6.17 -10.34
CA LYS A 137 7.66 6.65 -9.09
C LYS A 137 6.87 6.03 -7.94
N LEU A 138 7.59 5.41 -7.02
CA LEU A 138 7.04 4.88 -5.79
C LEU A 138 7.30 5.86 -4.67
N HIS A 139 6.26 6.26 -3.98
CA HIS A 139 6.30 7.19 -2.87
C HIS A 139 6.01 6.45 -1.58
N TYR A 140 6.81 6.71 -0.56
CA TYR A 140 6.61 6.21 0.80
C TYR A 140 6.84 7.35 1.78
N VAL A 141 5.85 7.66 2.60
CA VAL A 141 6.00 8.59 3.73
C VAL A 141 5.97 7.78 5.01
N ALA A 142 7.07 7.82 5.76
CA ALA A 142 7.17 7.22 7.08
C ALA A 142 6.93 8.28 8.15
N TYR A 143 5.84 8.14 8.91
CA TYR A 143 5.52 8.94 10.09
C TYR A 143 6.17 8.25 11.29
N ALA A 144 7.30 8.81 11.72
CA ALA A 144 8.20 8.11 12.63
C ALA A 144 7.54 7.77 13.97
N LYS A 145 6.92 8.76 14.62
CA LYS A 145 6.33 8.65 15.96
C LYS A 145 5.08 7.77 15.99
N GLU A 146 4.21 7.96 15.02
CA GLU A 146 2.93 7.26 14.90
C GLU A 146 3.12 5.84 14.38
N ASN A 147 4.32 5.48 13.90
CA ASN A 147 4.62 4.17 13.31
C ASN A 147 3.68 3.80 12.16
N VAL A 148 3.41 4.76 11.27
CA VAL A 148 2.54 4.61 10.10
C VAL A 148 3.35 4.86 8.84
N ILE A 149 3.12 4.07 7.82
CA ILE A 149 3.67 4.26 6.47
C ILE A 149 2.52 4.47 5.49
N LYS A 150 2.66 5.53 4.69
CA LYS A 150 1.76 5.85 3.58
C LYS A 150 2.49 5.63 2.27
N ALA A 151 1.86 4.93 1.31
CA ALA A 151 2.47 4.56 0.05
C ALA A 151 1.53 4.79 -1.14
N TRP A 152 2.06 5.35 -2.24
CA TRP A 152 1.35 5.46 -3.52
C TRP A 152 2.33 5.43 -4.69
N SER A 153 1.82 5.36 -5.90
CA SER A 153 2.63 5.41 -7.11
C SER A 153 2.16 6.48 -8.10
N GLU A 154 3.11 7.04 -8.84
CA GLU A 154 2.88 7.88 -10.02
C GLU A 154 3.35 7.14 -11.26
N ILE A 155 2.48 7.05 -12.27
CA ILE A 155 2.76 6.36 -13.54
C ILE A 155 2.71 7.38 -14.66
N SER A 156 3.75 7.41 -15.49
CA SER A 156 3.85 8.31 -16.63
C SER A 156 4.59 7.68 -17.80
N HIS A 157 4.38 8.20 -19.01
CA HIS A 157 5.10 7.78 -20.19
C HIS A 157 5.25 8.92 -21.21
N ASN A 158 6.17 8.74 -22.15
CA ASN A 158 6.37 9.63 -23.30
C ASN A 158 6.38 8.84 -24.63
N GLU A 159 5.55 7.82 -24.76
CA GLU A 159 5.36 7.09 -25.99
C GLU A 159 4.57 7.92 -27.02
N LYS A 160 4.62 7.52 -28.28
CA LYS A 160 4.03 8.31 -29.40
C LYS A 160 2.51 8.40 -29.37
N SER A 161 1.84 7.46 -28.70
CA SER A 161 0.39 7.37 -28.56
C SER A 161 0.02 7.04 -27.12
N PRO A 162 -1.23 7.26 -26.68
CA PRO A 162 -1.67 6.85 -25.36
C PRO A 162 -1.44 5.36 -25.10
N VAL A 163 -1.06 5.03 -23.87
CA VAL A 163 -1.03 3.66 -23.36
C VAL A 163 -2.30 3.34 -22.59
N THR A 164 -2.64 2.07 -22.44
CA THR A 164 -3.78 1.67 -21.62
C THR A 164 -3.26 1.00 -20.35
N LEU A 165 -3.55 1.63 -19.19
CA LEU A 165 -3.35 1.02 -17.90
C LEU A 165 -4.59 0.20 -17.55
N TRP A 166 -4.42 -1.08 -17.28
CA TRP A 166 -5.52 -1.96 -16.89
C TRP A 166 -5.28 -2.62 -15.53
N ARG A 167 -4.13 -2.32 -14.89
CA ARG A 167 -3.84 -2.54 -13.48
C ARG A 167 -2.84 -1.49 -13.00
N TYR A 168 -3.09 -0.92 -11.83
CA TYR A 168 -2.29 0.17 -11.28
C TYR A 168 -2.48 0.21 -9.76
N SER A 169 -1.51 -0.32 -9.05
CA SER A 169 -1.58 -0.50 -7.60
C SER A 169 -0.87 0.65 -6.87
N SER A 170 -1.32 0.94 -5.66
CA SER A 170 -0.69 1.95 -4.81
C SER A 170 0.73 1.53 -4.41
N THR A 171 0.88 0.27 -4.05
CA THR A 171 2.15 -0.38 -3.71
C THR A 171 2.01 -1.89 -3.82
N MET A 172 3.08 -2.61 -3.57
CA MET A 172 3.10 -4.06 -3.41
C MET A 172 4.01 -4.40 -2.24
N LEU A 173 3.52 -5.18 -1.29
CA LEU A 173 4.26 -5.58 -0.11
C LEU A 173 4.36 -7.10 -0.06
N TYR A 174 5.47 -7.61 0.48
CA TYR A 174 5.72 -9.03 0.64
C TYR A 174 5.97 -9.39 2.08
N PHE A 175 5.46 -10.56 2.47
CA PHE A 175 5.64 -11.13 3.80
C PHE A 175 6.02 -12.60 3.69
N LYS A 176 6.82 -13.06 4.66
CA LYS A 176 7.16 -14.47 4.81
C LYS A 176 6.90 -14.88 6.24
N SER A 177 5.89 -15.71 6.42
CA SER A 177 5.47 -16.25 7.71
C SER A 177 5.00 -17.69 7.53
N SER A 178 4.84 -18.45 8.61
CA SER A 178 4.36 -19.82 8.52
C SER A 178 2.87 -19.89 8.18
N LYS A 179 2.10 -18.88 8.60
CA LYS A 179 0.66 -18.73 8.36
C LYS A 179 0.28 -17.27 8.27
N TYR A 180 -0.84 -17.01 7.60
CA TYR A 180 -1.45 -15.69 7.50
C TYR A 180 -2.93 -15.79 7.80
N TYR A 181 -3.44 -14.86 8.59
CA TYR A 181 -4.85 -14.76 8.93
C TYR A 181 -5.36 -13.38 8.55
N LEU A 182 -6.27 -13.36 7.59
CA LEU A 182 -6.87 -12.13 7.08
C LEU A 182 -8.22 -11.92 7.71
N THR A 183 -8.41 -10.81 8.41
CA THR A 183 -9.70 -10.31 8.87
C THR A 183 -10.15 -9.19 7.96
N ASN A 184 -11.29 -9.36 7.33
CA ASN A 184 -11.99 -8.34 6.57
C ASN A 184 -13.36 -8.05 7.19
N TYR A 185 -13.95 -6.92 6.82
CA TYR A 185 -15.20 -6.45 7.40
C TYR A 185 -16.27 -6.40 6.32
N HIS A 186 -17.35 -7.13 6.56
CA HIS A 186 -18.53 -7.09 5.72
C HIS A 186 -19.52 -6.07 6.26
N SER A 187 -20.26 -5.44 5.38
CA SER A 187 -21.23 -4.44 5.75
C SER A 187 -22.53 -4.65 4.98
N ASP A 188 -23.62 -4.41 5.68
CA ASP A 188 -24.96 -4.28 5.15
C ASP A 188 -25.69 -3.24 6.01
N TRP A 189 -26.83 -2.74 5.57
CA TRP A 189 -27.60 -1.77 6.34
C TRP A 189 -27.96 -2.33 7.74
N ALA A 190 -27.67 -1.55 8.77
CA ALA A 190 -27.77 -1.90 10.19
C ALA A 190 -26.93 -3.15 10.59
N LYS A 191 -25.90 -3.49 9.81
CA LYS A 191 -24.94 -4.58 10.05
C LYS A 191 -23.55 -4.20 9.56
N GLU A 192 -23.16 -2.96 9.80
CA GLU A 192 -21.87 -2.43 9.36
C GLU A 192 -20.72 -3.07 10.14
N GLY A 193 -19.56 -3.22 9.48
CA GLY A 193 -18.31 -3.61 10.10
C GLY A 193 -18.29 -5.04 10.71
N GLN A 194 -18.98 -6.02 10.12
CA GLN A 194 -18.97 -7.41 10.61
C GLN A 194 -17.66 -8.11 10.25
N PRO A 195 -16.81 -8.50 11.23
CA PRO A 195 -15.53 -9.13 10.96
C PRO A 195 -15.67 -10.58 10.49
N GLU A 196 -14.85 -10.95 9.51
CA GLU A 196 -14.62 -12.34 9.09
C GLU A 196 -13.13 -12.61 9.01
N THR A 197 -12.64 -13.61 9.75
CA THR A 197 -11.23 -14.03 9.71
C THR A 197 -11.07 -15.31 8.92
N THR A 198 -10.19 -15.29 7.94
CA THR A 198 -9.85 -16.43 7.07
C THR A 198 -8.37 -16.73 7.14
N GLN A 199 -7.97 -17.96 7.36
CA GLN A 199 -6.58 -18.38 7.14
C GLN A 199 -6.30 -18.44 5.63
N LEU A 200 -5.28 -17.71 5.17
CA LEU A 200 -4.88 -17.72 3.77
C LEU A 200 -4.12 -19.01 3.43
N SER A 201 -4.40 -19.54 2.26
CA SER A 201 -3.70 -20.68 1.66
C SER A 201 -3.14 -20.27 0.30
N THR A 202 -2.32 -21.15 -0.31
CA THR A 202 -1.80 -20.93 -1.67
C THR A 202 -2.92 -20.56 -2.64
N GLY A 203 -2.74 -19.47 -3.36
CA GLY A 203 -3.71 -18.84 -4.24
C GLY A 203 -4.09 -17.45 -3.79
N LYS A 204 -5.26 -16.97 -4.22
CA LYS A 204 -5.70 -15.59 -4.04
C LYS A 204 -6.94 -15.47 -3.18
N LYS A 205 -6.93 -14.52 -2.23
CA LYS A 205 -8.11 -13.92 -1.61
C LYS A 205 -8.20 -12.47 -2.06
N ILE A 206 -9.38 -12.03 -2.46
CA ILE A 206 -9.63 -10.65 -2.92
C ILE A 206 -10.73 -10.06 -2.05
N ILE A 207 -10.51 -8.82 -1.60
CA ILE A 207 -11.53 -7.97 -1.00
C ILE A 207 -11.73 -6.81 -1.97
N ASP A 208 -12.91 -6.67 -2.55
CA ASP A 208 -13.19 -5.59 -3.50
C ASP A 208 -14.63 -5.10 -3.44
N THR A 209 -14.87 -3.91 -3.98
CA THR A 209 -16.21 -3.40 -4.25
C THR A 209 -16.35 -2.95 -5.70
N LYS A 210 -17.60 -2.93 -6.18
CA LYS A 210 -17.98 -2.38 -7.49
C LYS A 210 -19.02 -1.26 -7.38
N LEU A 211 -19.30 -0.82 -6.16
CA LEU A 211 -20.31 0.19 -5.82
C LEU A 211 -19.73 1.37 -5.02
N GLY A 212 -18.40 1.49 -4.98
CA GLY A 212 -17.69 2.46 -4.14
C GLY A 212 -17.61 2.01 -2.68
N THR A 213 -17.12 2.90 -1.82
CA THR A 213 -17.00 2.67 -0.39
C THR A 213 -18.21 3.26 0.31
N ARG A 214 -19.07 2.41 0.85
CA ARG A 214 -20.24 2.80 1.63
C ARG A 214 -20.33 1.88 2.85
N ALA A 215 -20.47 2.46 4.04
CA ALA A 215 -20.51 1.72 5.29
C ALA A 215 -21.61 0.66 5.36
N ALA A 216 -22.72 0.86 4.64
CA ALA A 216 -23.84 -0.08 4.56
C ALA A 216 -23.77 -1.02 3.33
N MET A 217 -22.61 -1.19 2.71
CA MET A 217 -22.49 -1.96 1.46
C MET A 217 -21.25 -2.84 1.42
N GLN A 218 -21.44 -4.13 1.47
CA GLN A 218 -20.57 -5.28 1.18
C GLN A 218 -19.22 -5.33 1.91
N ALA A 219 -18.26 -4.45 1.65
CA ALA A 219 -16.91 -4.56 2.20
C ALA A 219 -16.32 -3.20 2.55
N GLU A 220 -15.67 -3.12 3.70
CA GLU A 220 -14.92 -1.95 4.13
C GLU A 220 -13.54 -1.89 3.44
N PRO A 221 -13.02 -0.68 3.13
CA PRO A 221 -11.68 -0.50 2.56
C PRO A 221 -10.58 -0.63 3.63
N PHE A 222 -10.68 -1.64 4.46
CA PHE A 222 -9.82 -1.89 5.60
C PHE A 222 -9.65 -3.39 5.83
N PHE A 223 -8.47 -3.80 6.32
CA PHE A 223 -8.22 -5.18 6.71
C PHE A 223 -7.22 -5.26 7.87
N GLU A 224 -7.24 -6.41 8.56
CA GLU A 224 -6.23 -6.82 9.51
C GLU A 224 -5.55 -8.10 9.01
N LEU A 225 -4.24 -8.14 9.11
CA LEU A 225 -3.43 -9.31 8.74
C LEU A 225 -2.65 -9.76 9.98
N GLY A 226 -3.01 -10.92 10.52
CA GLY A 226 -2.26 -11.60 11.58
C GLY A 226 -1.21 -12.54 10.98
N PHE A 227 -0.02 -12.57 11.60
CA PHE A 227 1.09 -13.45 11.22
C PHE A 227 1.23 -14.57 12.23
N ASP A 228 1.28 -15.83 11.74
CA ASP A 228 1.38 -17.08 12.49
C ASP A 228 0.12 -17.42 13.31
N GLU A 229 -0.65 -16.43 13.76
CA GLU A 229 -1.92 -16.58 14.47
C GLU A 229 -2.91 -15.46 14.06
N PRO A 230 -4.22 -15.63 14.32
CA PRO A 230 -5.20 -14.55 14.13
C PRO A 230 -4.82 -13.30 14.93
N ALA A 231 -5.15 -12.12 14.37
CA ALA A 231 -4.93 -10.85 15.05
C ALA A 231 -5.60 -10.82 16.43
N LYS A 232 -4.88 -10.37 17.45
CA LYS A 232 -5.36 -10.22 18.82
C LYS A 232 -5.17 -8.76 19.27
N GLU A 233 -5.91 -8.35 20.30
CA GLU A 233 -5.89 -6.96 20.78
C GLU A 233 -4.52 -6.53 21.29
N ASN A 234 -3.89 -7.35 22.16
CA ASN A 234 -2.72 -6.93 22.94
C ASN A 234 -1.46 -7.79 22.71
N GLU A 235 -1.49 -8.69 21.74
CA GLU A 235 -0.34 -9.57 21.47
C GLU A 235 -0.33 -10.05 20.01
N GLY A 236 0.84 -10.51 19.57
CA GLY A 236 1.06 -11.07 18.25
C GLY A 236 1.40 -10.01 17.21
N LYS A 237 1.98 -10.49 16.12
CA LYS A 237 2.37 -9.66 14.99
C LYS A 237 1.20 -9.42 14.06
N VAL A 238 0.93 -8.16 13.79
CA VAL A 238 -0.19 -7.74 12.95
C VAL A 238 0.21 -6.61 12.00
N MET A 239 -0.55 -6.50 10.90
CA MET A 239 -0.57 -5.34 10.03
C MET A 239 -2.02 -4.89 9.86
N LEU A 240 -2.29 -3.62 10.04
CA LEU A 240 -3.54 -2.96 9.66
C LEU A 240 -3.31 -2.17 8.38
N GLY A 241 -4.25 -2.27 7.42
CA GLY A 241 -4.13 -1.58 6.15
C GLY A 241 -5.44 -1.01 5.64
N THR A 242 -5.38 0.21 5.08
CA THR A 242 -6.52 0.89 4.47
C THR A 242 -6.08 1.65 3.22
N ILE A 243 -7.04 2.00 2.35
CA ILE A 243 -6.78 2.78 1.15
C ILE A 243 -7.59 4.08 1.17
N GLY A 244 -6.94 5.20 0.88
CA GLY A 244 -7.54 6.54 0.78
C GLY A 244 -8.29 6.73 -0.54
N TRP A 245 -9.32 5.90 -0.80
CA TRP A 245 -10.07 5.91 -2.03
C TRP A 245 -11.58 5.71 -1.80
N PRO A 246 -12.43 6.67 -2.15
CA PRO A 246 -13.87 6.55 -1.96
C PRO A 246 -14.58 5.78 -3.08
N GLY A 247 -13.86 5.36 -4.10
CA GLY A 247 -14.38 4.60 -5.26
C GLY A 247 -14.24 3.10 -5.09
N ASN A 248 -14.36 2.38 -6.22
CA ASN A 248 -14.17 0.93 -6.25
C ASN A 248 -12.73 0.58 -5.94
N PHE A 249 -12.49 -0.15 -4.86
CA PHE A 249 -11.15 -0.58 -4.45
C PHE A 249 -10.98 -2.09 -4.59
N ARG A 250 -9.72 -2.54 -4.55
CA ARG A 250 -9.35 -3.95 -4.47
C ARG A 250 -8.10 -4.13 -3.63
N PHE A 251 -8.19 -5.02 -2.64
CA PHE A 251 -7.03 -5.62 -2.00
C PHE A 251 -6.85 -7.04 -2.52
N THR A 252 -5.67 -7.35 -3.02
CA THR A 252 -5.32 -8.71 -3.44
C THR A 252 -4.29 -9.28 -2.48
N PHE A 253 -4.60 -10.43 -1.91
CA PHE A 253 -3.73 -11.22 -1.06
C PHE A 253 -3.42 -12.51 -1.81
N GLU A 254 -2.17 -12.70 -2.22
CA GLU A 254 -1.77 -13.87 -2.99
C GLU A 254 -0.61 -14.58 -2.30
N VAL A 255 -0.86 -15.82 -1.86
CA VAL A 255 0.15 -16.69 -1.30
C VAL A 255 0.72 -17.56 -2.43
N ASP A 256 2.02 -17.48 -2.64
CA ASP A 256 2.70 -18.24 -3.68
C ASP A 256 2.99 -19.70 -3.27
N ASN A 257 3.60 -20.44 -4.18
CA ASN A 257 3.92 -21.86 -3.99
C ASN A 257 5.06 -22.14 -2.99
N VAL A 258 5.72 -21.10 -2.51
CA VAL A 258 6.77 -21.19 -1.46
C VAL A 258 6.33 -20.52 -0.14
N GLY A 259 5.07 -20.13 -0.05
CA GLY A 259 4.45 -19.58 1.15
C GLY A 259 4.72 -18.10 1.40
N ALA A 260 5.22 -17.35 0.41
CA ALA A 260 5.31 -15.89 0.55
C ALA A 260 3.98 -15.24 0.19
N LEU A 261 3.57 -14.26 0.98
CA LEU A 261 2.34 -13.48 0.78
C LEU A 261 2.66 -12.17 0.07
N ARG A 262 1.92 -11.90 -0.99
CA ARG A 262 1.89 -10.64 -1.73
C ARG A 262 0.61 -9.88 -1.36
N VAL A 263 0.74 -8.63 -0.93
CA VAL A 263 -0.39 -7.72 -0.62
C VAL A 263 -0.37 -6.56 -1.60
N ILE A 264 -1.45 -6.39 -2.36
CA ILE A 264 -1.55 -5.40 -3.44
C ILE A 264 -2.82 -4.56 -3.24
N PRO A 265 -2.71 -3.35 -2.67
CA PRO A 265 -3.79 -2.38 -2.61
C PRO A 265 -3.90 -1.60 -3.93
N ALA A 266 -5.12 -1.45 -4.45
CA ALA A 266 -5.36 -0.81 -5.75
C ALA A 266 -6.77 -0.24 -5.88
N ILE A 267 -6.98 0.60 -6.90
CA ILE A 267 -8.30 0.80 -7.50
C ILE A 267 -8.74 -0.53 -8.12
N ASN A 268 -10.03 -0.86 -8.01
CA ASN A 268 -10.55 -2.06 -8.65
C ASN A 268 -10.44 -1.93 -10.19
N PRO A 269 -9.75 -2.85 -10.88
CA PRO A 269 -9.61 -2.78 -12.33
C PRO A 269 -10.89 -3.13 -13.09
N TYR A 270 -11.97 -3.51 -12.40
CA TYR A 270 -13.25 -3.80 -13.03
C TYR A 270 -13.81 -2.58 -13.75
N ALA A 271 -13.98 -2.69 -15.07
CA ALA A 271 -14.50 -1.64 -15.96
C ALA A 271 -13.80 -0.27 -15.77
N SER A 272 -12.50 -0.28 -15.50
CA SER A 272 -11.75 0.94 -15.18
C SER A 272 -10.39 1.04 -15.91
N ASP A 273 -10.31 0.55 -17.12
CA ASP A 273 -9.15 0.76 -17.97
C ASP A 273 -8.89 2.27 -18.15
N TYR A 274 -7.66 2.68 -17.89
CA TYR A 274 -7.28 4.08 -18.00
C TYR A 274 -6.37 4.34 -19.19
N LYS A 275 -6.79 5.24 -20.09
CA LYS A 275 -5.98 5.69 -21.23
C LYS A 275 -5.12 6.87 -20.80
N LEU A 276 -3.87 6.59 -20.49
CA LEU A 276 -2.88 7.59 -20.11
C LEU A 276 -2.26 8.20 -21.38
N LYS A 277 -2.31 9.52 -21.52
CA LYS A 277 -1.66 10.24 -22.62
C LYS A 277 -0.19 10.51 -22.32
N ALA A 278 0.60 10.67 -23.37
CA ALA A 278 2.00 11.06 -23.25
C ALA A 278 2.15 12.36 -22.47
N GLY A 279 3.05 12.37 -21.47
CA GLY A 279 3.31 13.51 -20.61
C GLY A 279 2.31 13.67 -19.45
N GLU A 280 1.21 12.95 -19.41
CA GLU A 280 0.32 12.90 -18.24
C GLU A 280 0.91 12.02 -17.14
N VAL A 281 0.50 12.30 -15.91
CA VAL A 281 0.84 11.50 -14.72
C VAL A 281 -0.45 10.93 -14.13
N PHE A 282 -0.52 9.62 -14.01
CA PHE A 282 -1.56 8.93 -13.26
C PHE A 282 -1.07 8.68 -11.84
N THR A 283 -1.76 9.22 -10.85
CA THR A 283 -1.46 9.02 -9.43
C THR A 283 -2.46 8.05 -8.82
N THR A 284 -1.96 6.99 -8.20
CA THR A 284 -2.80 6.03 -7.48
C THR A 284 -3.25 6.58 -6.13
N PRO A 285 -4.35 6.04 -5.55
CA PRO A 285 -4.70 6.34 -4.17
C PRO A 285 -3.59 5.98 -3.19
N GLU A 286 -3.60 6.66 -2.05
CA GLU A 286 -2.69 6.36 -0.94
C GLU A 286 -3.11 5.07 -0.22
N PHE A 287 -2.18 4.16 0.00
CA PHE A 287 -2.32 3.03 0.89
C PHE A 287 -1.65 3.36 2.21
N ILE A 288 -2.36 3.23 3.32
CA ILE A 288 -1.91 3.58 4.65
C ILE A 288 -1.86 2.30 5.49
N PHE A 289 -0.73 2.05 6.17
CA PHE A 289 -0.61 0.87 7.00
C PHE A 289 0.24 1.11 8.26
N ALA A 290 -0.07 0.33 9.29
CA ALA A 290 0.69 0.24 10.51
C ALA A 290 1.00 -1.21 10.84
N MET A 291 2.18 -1.48 11.39
CA MET A 291 2.56 -2.79 11.91
C MET A 291 2.79 -2.73 13.42
N SER A 292 2.54 -3.83 14.11
CA SER A 292 2.81 -3.98 15.52
C SER A 292 3.10 -5.44 15.87
N ASP A 293 3.99 -5.69 16.82
CA ASP A 293 4.20 -6.99 17.47
C ASP A 293 3.40 -7.13 18.77
N ASN A 294 2.69 -6.05 19.16
CA ASN A 294 1.88 -5.98 20.38
C ASN A 294 0.38 -5.97 20.07
N GLY A 295 -0.01 -6.62 18.97
CA GLY A 295 -1.40 -6.78 18.59
C GLY A 295 -2.03 -5.60 17.85
N MET A 296 -3.30 -5.78 17.47
CA MET A 296 -4.05 -4.82 16.68
C MET A 296 -4.39 -3.53 17.43
N GLY A 297 -4.51 -3.59 18.76
CA GLY A 297 -4.78 -2.41 19.59
C GLY A 297 -3.67 -1.36 19.50
N GLU A 298 -2.39 -1.76 19.49
CA GLU A 298 -1.29 -0.82 19.26
C GLU A 298 -1.32 -0.30 17.83
N ALA A 299 -1.46 -1.18 16.83
CA ALA A 299 -1.50 -0.76 15.43
C ALA A 299 -2.68 0.19 15.14
N SER A 300 -3.86 -0.04 15.74
CA SER A 300 -5.00 0.85 15.58
C SER A 300 -4.79 2.20 16.26
N ARG A 301 -4.23 2.24 17.46
CA ARG A 301 -3.89 3.52 18.11
C ARG A 301 -2.87 4.32 17.29
N ASN A 302 -1.89 3.66 16.68
CA ASN A 302 -0.94 4.30 15.76
C ASN A 302 -1.66 4.96 14.58
N LEU A 303 -2.61 4.26 13.95
CA LEU A 303 -3.44 4.83 12.87
C LEU A 303 -4.34 5.97 13.36
N HIS A 304 -4.92 5.87 14.56
CA HIS A 304 -5.75 6.92 15.14
C HIS A 304 -4.93 8.20 15.42
N ASP A 305 -3.73 8.07 15.98
CA ASP A 305 -2.86 9.20 16.27
C ASP A 305 -2.40 9.87 14.98
N TRP A 306 -2.01 9.08 13.99
CA TRP A 306 -1.69 9.56 12.65
C TRP A 306 -2.89 10.29 11.99
N ALA A 307 -4.08 9.68 12.04
CA ALA A 307 -5.26 10.24 11.41
C ALA A 307 -5.66 11.58 12.04
N ARG A 308 -5.64 11.68 13.38
CA ARG A 308 -5.91 12.93 14.08
C ARG A 308 -4.93 14.04 13.72
N GLN A 309 -3.65 13.69 13.59
CA GLN A 309 -2.61 14.68 13.36
C GLN A 309 -2.51 15.13 11.90
N TYR A 310 -2.71 14.23 10.92
CA TYR A 310 -2.36 14.49 9.53
C TYR A 310 -3.49 14.28 8.51
N GLN A 311 -4.58 13.61 8.88
CA GLN A 311 -5.61 13.23 7.91
C GLN A 311 -6.95 13.93 8.15
N VAL A 312 -7.35 14.04 9.39
CA VAL A 312 -8.67 14.57 9.76
C VAL A 312 -8.57 16.08 9.95
N ASN A 313 -9.40 16.84 9.24
CA ASN A 313 -9.50 18.29 9.49
C ASN A 313 -9.93 18.54 10.93
N MET A 314 -9.23 19.46 11.62
CA MET A 314 -9.44 19.75 13.04
C MET A 314 -9.36 18.47 13.90
N GLY A 315 -8.48 17.52 13.53
CA GLY A 315 -8.39 16.19 14.15
C GLY A 315 -8.00 16.22 15.63
N MET A 316 -7.32 17.28 16.07
CA MET A 316 -6.90 17.47 17.47
C MET A 316 -7.90 18.27 18.31
N ASP A 317 -8.97 18.80 17.70
CA ASP A 317 -9.99 19.55 18.40
C ASP A 317 -10.99 18.61 19.09
N ASP A 318 -11.68 19.11 20.09
CA ASP A 318 -12.76 18.40 20.76
C ASP A 318 -13.88 18.05 19.79
N ARG A 319 -14.47 16.90 19.97
CA ARG A 319 -15.66 16.47 19.20
C ARG A 319 -16.90 16.88 19.94
N LEU A 320 -17.81 17.56 19.22
CA LEU A 320 -19.10 17.93 19.74
C LEU A 320 -19.95 16.68 20.01
N THR A 321 -20.61 16.65 21.16
CA THR A 321 -21.65 15.65 21.41
C THR A 321 -22.89 16.01 20.58
N LEU A 322 -23.55 14.99 19.99
CA LEU A 322 -24.66 15.19 19.07
C LEU A 322 -25.87 14.38 19.49
N LEU A 323 -27.05 15.01 19.47
CA LEU A 323 -28.34 14.34 19.50
C LEU A 323 -28.97 14.42 18.12
N ASN A 324 -29.27 13.26 17.54
CA ASN A 324 -30.07 13.13 16.33
C ASN A 324 -31.52 12.83 16.74
N ASN A 325 -32.51 13.47 16.13
CA ASN A 325 -33.92 13.24 16.49
C ASN A 325 -34.49 11.90 16.00
N TRP A 326 -33.86 11.24 15.03
CA TRP A 326 -34.43 10.09 14.32
C TRP A 326 -34.91 8.95 15.24
N GLU A 327 -34.05 8.54 16.17
CA GLU A 327 -34.37 7.45 17.11
C GLU A 327 -35.49 7.80 18.08
N ASN A 328 -35.73 9.11 18.33
CA ASN A 328 -36.81 9.56 19.19
C ASN A 328 -38.13 9.73 18.45
N THR A 329 -38.10 10.36 17.27
CA THR A 329 -39.33 10.82 16.61
C THR A 329 -39.62 10.17 15.26
N GLY A 330 -38.60 9.63 14.57
CA GLY A 330 -38.73 9.24 13.17
C GLY A 330 -39.28 10.41 12.34
N PHE A 331 -40.31 10.14 11.55
CA PHE A 331 -41.02 11.16 10.76
C PHE A 331 -42.11 11.93 11.54
N ASP A 332 -42.45 11.51 12.79
CA ASP A 332 -43.54 12.09 13.58
C ASP A 332 -43.03 13.24 14.46
N PHE A 333 -42.86 14.39 13.89
CA PHE A 333 -42.45 15.60 14.61
C PHE A 333 -43.10 16.85 14.03
N ASN A 334 -43.11 17.90 14.84
CA ASN A 334 -43.52 19.25 14.49
C ASN A 334 -42.61 20.26 15.19
N GLN A 335 -42.82 21.56 14.92
CA GLN A 335 -41.98 22.62 15.49
C GLN A 335 -41.94 22.56 17.02
N GLN A 336 -43.07 22.31 17.67
CA GLN A 336 -43.15 22.30 19.14
C GLN A 336 -42.36 21.13 19.72
N SER A 337 -42.56 19.90 19.22
CA SER A 337 -41.90 18.71 19.73
C SER A 337 -40.38 18.78 19.51
N LEU A 338 -39.92 19.30 18.36
CA LEU A 338 -38.50 19.55 18.12
C LEU A 338 -37.91 20.60 19.05
N ALA A 339 -38.63 21.69 19.32
CA ALA A 339 -38.16 22.72 20.24
C ALA A 339 -38.03 22.21 21.68
N GLU A 340 -38.94 21.33 22.12
CA GLU A 340 -38.88 20.66 23.41
C GLU A 340 -37.66 19.70 23.47
N LEU A 341 -37.46 18.89 22.44
CA LEU A 341 -36.32 17.97 22.35
C LEU A 341 -34.96 18.73 22.29
N MET A 342 -34.90 19.85 21.57
CA MET A 342 -33.69 20.70 21.56
C MET A 342 -33.40 21.30 22.92
N LYS A 343 -34.47 21.68 23.67
CA LYS A 343 -34.33 22.18 25.04
C LYS A 343 -33.79 21.11 25.98
N ASP A 344 -34.34 19.89 25.88
CA ASP A 344 -33.88 18.77 26.69
C ASP A 344 -32.43 18.41 26.38
N ALA A 345 -32.03 18.39 25.08
CA ALA A 345 -30.66 18.19 24.65
C ALA A 345 -29.70 19.23 25.28
N LYS A 346 -30.11 20.52 25.25
CA LYS A 346 -29.35 21.62 25.87
C LYS A 346 -29.23 21.43 27.39
N ASP A 347 -30.32 21.08 28.06
CA ASP A 347 -30.37 20.88 29.52
C ASP A 347 -29.49 19.69 29.95
N LEU A 348 -29.31 18.68 29.06
CA LEU A 348 -28.38 17.56 29.22
C LEU A 348 -26.93 17.92 28.89
N GLY A 349 -26.63 19.08 28.32
CA GLY A 349 -25.29 19.51 27.94
C GLY A 349 -24.81 18.98 26.59
N VAL A 350 -25.73 18.60 25.70
CA VAL A 350 -25.41 18.20 24.32
C VAL A 350 -25.05 19.43 23.50
N ASP A 351 -23.96 19.35 22.72
CA ASP A 351 -23.41 20.53 22.00
C ASP A 351 -24.14 20.80 20.69
N MET A 352 -24.64 19.77 20.02
CA MET A 352 -25.22 19.89 18.68
C MET A 352 -26.50 19.05 18.56
N PHE A 353 -27.49 19.60 17.87
CA PHE A 353 -28.71 18.91 17.49
C PHE A 353 -28.76 18.71 15.98
N LEU A 354 -29.03 17.50 15.53
CA LEU A 354 -29.21 17.15 14.12
C LEU A 354 -30.67 16.81 13.86
N LEU A 355 -31.33 17.57 12.98
CA LEU A 355 -32.62 17.21 12.42
C LEU A 355 -32.40 16.30 11.22
N ASP A 356 -32.83 15.04 11.37
CA ASP A 356 -32.72 13.98 10.36
C ASP A 356 -33.86 14.07 9.32
N ASP A 357 -34.23 12.97 8.68
CA ASP A 357 -35.24 12.91 7.62
C ASP A 357 -36.62 13.46 8.05
N GLY A 358 -37.42 13.88 7.08
CA GLY A 358 -38.81 14.34 7.27
C GLY A 358 -39.00 15.84 7.32
N TRP A 359 -37.92 16.65 7.32
CA TRP A 359 -37.99 18.13 7.26
C TRP A 359 -38.26 18.69 5.87
N PHE A 360 -38.02 17.90 4.82
CA PHE A 360 -38.22 18.32 3.43
C PHE A 360 -39.68 18.26 3.01
N ALA A 361 -40.10 19.19 2.14
CA ALA A 361 -41.43 19.26 1.60
C ALA A 361 -41.78 18.01 0.77
N LYS A 362 -43.08 17.66 0.77
CA LYS A 362 -43.62 16.61 -0.08
C LYS A 362 -43.73 17.08 -1.51
#